data_f519c1fdfbbaedc3aefccd0fe9c9fc2d
#
_entry.id   f519c1fdfbbaedc3aefccd0fe9c9fc2d
#
_cell.length_a   1.000
_cell.length_b   1.000
_cell.length_c   1.000
_cell.angle_alpha   90.00
_cell.angle_beta   90.00
_cell.angle_gamma   90.00
#
_symmetry.space_group_name_H-M   'P 1'
#
loop_
_entity.id
_entity.type
_entity.pdbx_description
1 polymer ?
#
loop_
_entity_poly.entity_id
_entity_poly.type
_entity_poly.pdbx_seq_one_letter_code
_entity_poly.pdbx_strand_id
1 'polypeptide(L)'
;LNPAFIPKKAEDLGFESIWYHEHPILPVTSESPFPATGGEIPWTYGHFSEPYISLAMAAAVTSKIKLATGITLVPERNPLILAKEVSVLDLHSQGRFIFGVGAGWNREETTMMGGDFDHRWTQTREAVEALKELWTKDEAEYHGRYYDFPPVYCNPKPVQKPHPPVLLGGNAKNVLQRVARWGDGWLPNRATPGQIEESRKILEALEAERGRDPGSLTISVFGQSPDTSRPVSYT
;
A
#
# COMPACT_ATOMS: atom_id res chain seq x y z
N LEU A 1 11.75 -11.32 -15.69
CA LEU A 1 11.31 -12.51 -14.94
C LEU A 1 9.80 -12.64 -15.03
N ASN A 2 9.29 -13.87 -15.18
CA ASN A 2 7.84 -14.11 -15.17
C ASN A 2 7.28 -13.81 -13.78
N PRO A 3 6.32 -12.87 -13.62
CA PRO A 3 5.75 -12.50 -12.33
C PRO A 3 5.04 -13.65 -11.59
N ALA A 4 4.68 -14.72 -12.28
CA ALA A 4 4.09 -15.91 -11.66
C ALA A 4 5.11 -16.85 -11.01
N PHE A 5 6.37 -16.81 -11.41
CA PHE A 5 7.39 -17.76 -10.93
C PHE A 5 7.79 -17.49 -9.47
N ILE A 6 8.10 -16.24 -9.13
CA ILE A 6 8.57 -15.88 -7.79
C ILE A 6 7.49 -16.11 -6.73
N PRO A 7 6.22 -15.68 -6.92
CA PRO A 7 5.14 -15.96 -5.96
C PRO A 7 4.91 -17.44 -5.70
N LYS A 8 4.91 -18.24 -6.76
CA LYS A 8 4.76 -19.70 -6.62
C LYS A 8 5.90 -20.30 -5.81
N LYS A 9 7.14 -19.90 -6.11
CA LYS A 9 8.31 -20.37 -5.37
C LYS A 9 8.30 -19.91 -3.91
N ALA A 10 7.88 -18.67 -3.65
CA ALA A 10 7.75 -18.14 -2.29
C ALA A 10 6.69 -18.91 -1.49
N GLU A 11 5.54 -19.20 -2.09
CA GLU A 11 4.52 -20.04 -1.46
C GLU A 11 5.03 -21.43 -1.14
N ASP A 12 5.73 -22.08 -2.07
CA ASP A 12 6.31 -23.43 -1.89
C ASP A 12 7.37 -23.46 -0.77
N LEU A 13 8.04 -22.34 -0.52
CA LEU A 13 9.02 -22.17 0.57
C LEU A 13 8.38 -21.71 1.89
N GLY A 14 7.06 -21.49 1.94
CA GLY A 14 6.33 -21.13 3.15
C GLY A 14 6.40 -19.65 3.53
N PHE A 15 6.74 -18.75 2.60
CA PHE A 15 6.64 -17.31 2.86
C PHE A 15 5.18 -16.91 3.07
N GLU A 16 4.94 -15.97 4.00
CA GLU A 16 3.60 -15.50 4.34
C GLU A 16 3.01 -14.59 3.27
N SER A 17 3.83 -13.71 2.68
CA SER A 17 3.37 -12.67 1.75
C SER A 17 4.40 -12.35 0.69
N ILE A 18 3.92 -11.79 -0.43
CA ILE A 18 4.76 -11.21 -1.48
C ILE A 18 4.27 -9.80 -1.80
N TRP A 19 5.21 -8.88 -2.00
CA TRP A 19 4.97 -7.46 -2.15
C TRP A 19 5.56 -6.95 -3.46
N TYR A 20 4.75 -6.23 -4.26
CA TYR A 20 5.19 -5.60 -5.50
C TYR A 20 5.22 -4.09 -5.35
N HIS A 21 6.32 -3.50 -5.81
CA HIS A 21 6.54 -2.04 -5.81
C HIS A 21 5.78 -1.37 -6.95
N GLU A 22 5.61 -0.07 -6.84
CA GLU A 22 5.05 0.75 -7.89
C GLU A 22 5.93 1.96 -8.19
N HIS A 23 6.24 2.12 -9.46
CA HIS A 23 6.60 3.35 -10.16
C HIS A 23 6.04 3.19 -11.58
N PRO A 24 4.86 3.77 -11.89
CA PRO A 24 4.20 3.61 -13.21
C PRO A 24 5.06 4.09 -14.34
N ILE A 25 5.73 5.20 -14.11
CA ILE A 25 6.73 5.81 -15.00
C ILE A 25 7.84 6.40 -14.14
N LEU A 26 9.03 6.53 -14.68
CA LEU A 26 10.11 7.22 -14.00
C LEU A 26 10.67 8.31 -14.93
N PRO A 27 10.71 9.57 -14.47
CA PRO A 27 11.33 10.66 -15.24
C PRO A 27 12.79 10.33 -15.58
N VAL A 28 13.20 10.65 -16.81
CA VAL A 28 14.62 10.50 -17.22
C VAL A 28 15.51 11.42 -16.39
N THR A 29 15.02 12.62 -16.09
CA THR A 29 15.63 13.59 -15.19
C THR A 29 14.69 13.89 -14.05
N SER A 30 15.19 13.85 -12.81
CA SER A 30 14.44 14.17 -11.60
C SER A 30 15.34 14.96 -10.64
N GLU A 31 14.79 16.03 -10.08
CA GLU A 31 15.43 16.79 -9.00
C GLU A 31 15.09 16.21 -7.62
N SER A 32 14.11 15.30 -7.58
CA SER A 32 13.70 14.61 -6.35
C SER A 32 14.79 13.64 -5.91
N PRO A 33 15.40 13.82 -4.70
CA PRO A 33 16.45 12.94 -4.23
C PRO A 33 15.89 11.55 -3.90
N PHE A 34 16.65 10.50 -4.21
CA PHE A 34 16.26 9.15 -3.85
C PHE A 34 16.20 8.98 -2.32
N PRO A 35 15.05 8.59 -1.74
CA PRO A 35 14.84 8.64 -0.29
C PRO A 35 15.80 7.77 0.54
N ALA A 36 16.36 6.71 -0.05
CA ALA A 36 17.22 5.79 0.67
C ALA A 36 18.66 6.30 0.81
N THR A 37 19.15 7.12 -0.13
CA THR A 37 20.56 7.57 -0.19
C THR A 37 20.71 9.07 -0.34
N GLY A 38 19.66 9.80 -0.72
CA GLY A 38 19.73 11.21 -1.13
C GLY A 38 20.41 11.45 -2.47
N GLY A 39 20.79 10.39 -3.18
CA GLY A 39 21.53 10.44 -4.45
C GLY A 39 20.64 10.08 -5.65
N GLU A 40 21.30 9.49 -6.65
CA GLU A 40 20.65 9.05 -7.88
C GLU A 40 19.66 7.92 -7.65
N ILE A 41 18.60 7.92 -8.45
CA ILE A 41 17.60 6.86 -8.44
C ILE A 41 18.21 5.62 -9.10
N PRO A 42 18.17 4.44 -8.45
CA PRO A 42 18.69 3.22 -9.06
C PRO A 42 17.96 2.91 -10.37
N TRP A 43 18.70 2.52 -11.40
CA TRP A 43 18.17 2.20 -12.73
C TRP A 43 17.03 1.15 -12.70
N THR A 44 17.04 0.28 -11.69
CA THR A 44 16.02 -0.76 -11.49
C THR A 44 14.62 -0.20 -11.26
N TYR A 45 14.51 1.05 -10.78
CA TYR A 45 13.22 1.70 -10.53
C TYR A 45 12.42 1.95 -11.83
N GLY A 46 13.10 2.23 -12.93
CA GLY A 46 12.48 2.35 -14.26
C GLY A 46 12.03 1.02 -14.88
N HIS A 47 12.26 -0.10 -14.19
CA HIS A 47 11.97 -1.45 -14.70
C HIS A 47 10.99 -2.23 -13.81
N PHE A 48 10.32 -1.56 -12.88
CA PHE A 48 9.29 -2.22 -12.08
C PHE A 48 8.12 -2.65 -12.97
N SER A 49 7.66 -3.87 -12.72
CA SER A 49 6.45 -4.36 -13.36
C SER A 49 5.23 -3.71 -12.73
N GLU A 50 4.20 -3.49 -13.51
CA GLU A 50 2.94 -2.97 -12.99
C GLU A 50 2.39 -3.93 -11.89
N PRO A 51 2.12 -3.43 -10.67
CA PRO A 51 1.86 -4.31 -9.53
C PRO A 51 0.56 -5.10 -9.65
N TYR A 52 -0.54 -4.51 -10.13
CA TYR A 52 -1.84 -5.20 -10.19
C TYR A 52 -1.86 -6.31 -11.25
N ILE A 53 -1.19 -6.11 -12.38
CA ILE A 53 -1.00 -7.17 -13.39
C ILE A 53 -0.14 -8.30 -12.81
N SER A 54 0.96 -7.96 -12.14
CA SER A 54 1.86 -8.94 -11.54
C SER A 54 1.17 -9.72 -10.41
N LEU A 55 0.38 -9.04 -9.58
CA LEU A 55 -0.39 -9.65 -8.49
C LEU A 55 -1.53 -10.53 -9.02
N ALA A 56 -2.18 -10.15 -10.12
CA ALA A 56 -3.18 -11.00 -10.77
C ALA A 56 -2.56 -12.32 -11.29
N MET A 57 -1.36 -12.24 -11.91
CA MET A 57 -0.61 -13.43 -12.31
C MET A 57 -0.19 -14.27 -11.10
N ALA A 58 0.21 -13.65 -10.00
CA ALA A 58 0.52 -14.33 -8.75
C ALA A 58 -0.71 -15.02 -8.15
N ALA A 59 -1.86 -14.35 -8.14
CA ALA A 59 -3.13 -14.91 -7.65
C ALA A 59 -3.53 -16.18 -8.40
N ALA A 60 -3.29 -16.22 -9.73
CA ALA A 60 -3.65 -17.35 -10.57
C ALA A 60 -2.83 -18.62 -10.30
N VAL A 61 -1.63 -18.51 -9.72
CA VAL A 61 -0.70 -19.65 -9.52
C VAL A 61 -0.45 -19.98 -8.05
N THR A 62 -1.04 -19.25 -7.13
CA THR A 62 -0.90 -19.42 -5.69
C THR A 62 -2.26 -19.54 -4.99
N SER A 63 -2.29 -20.12 -3.79
CA SER A 63 -3.52 -20.35 -3.04
C SER A 63 -3.47 -19.95 -1.58
N LYS A 64 -2.28 -19.66 -1.02
CA LYS A 64 -2.08 -19.39 0.41
C LYS A 64 -1.35 -18.08 0.66
N ILE A 65 -0.27 -17.80 -0.07
CA ILE A 65 0.56 -16.61 0.13
C ILE A 65 -0.27 -15.35 -0.03
N LYS A 66 -0.12 -14.40 0.88
CA LYS A 66 -0.75 -13.08 0.79
C LYS A 66 -0.10 -12.27 -0.32
N LEU A 67 -0.89 -11.49 -1.01
CA LEU A 67 -0.49 -10.68 -2.16
C LEU A 67 -0.62 -9.21 -1.78
N ALA A 68 0.43 -8.42 -1.95
CA ALA A 68 0.42 -7.06 -1.45
C ALA A 68 1.10 -6.06 -2.38
N THR A 69 0.62 -4.81 -2.34
CA THR A 69 1.36 -3.69 -2.93
C THR A 69 2.30 -3.07 -1.89
N GLY A 70 3.53 -2.89 -2.26
CA GLY A 70 4.53 -2.30 -1.37
C GLY A 70 5.30 -1.16 -2.05
N ILE A 71 4.61 -0.09 -2.37
CA ILE A 71 3.24 0.40 -2.12
C ILE A 71 2.54 0.84 -3.41
N THR A 72 1.22 1.00 -3.38
CA THR A 72 0.48 1.73 -4.42
C THR A 72 0.67 3.24 -4.23
N LEU A 73 1.05 3.96 -5.30
CA LEU A 73 1.16 5.41 -5.34
C LEU A 73 -0.22 6.04 -5.59
N VAL A 74 -1.03 6.12 -4.54
CA VAL A 74 -2.46 6.46 -4.64
C VAL A 74 -2.75 7.80 -5.35
N PRO A 75 -1.98 8.90 -5.15
CA PRO A 75 -2.21 10.15 -5.87
C PRO A 75 -2.00 10.06 -7.39
N GLU A 76 -1.37 9.00 -7.85
CA GLU A 76 -1.03 8.78 -9.26
C GLU A 76 -2.05 7.89 -9.99
N ARG A 77 -3.14 7.53 -9.31
CA ARG A 77 -4.19 6.64 -9.83
C ARG A 77 -5.57 7.27 -9.74
N ASN A 78 -6.42 6.93 -10.70
CA ASN A 78 -7.85 7.25 -10.59
C ASN A 78 -8.52 6.32 -9.57
N PRO A 79 -9.15 6.83 -8.48
CA PRO A 79 -9.70 6.00 -7.42
C PRO A 79 -10.86 5.11 -7.88
N LEU A 80 -11.64 5.49 -8.87
CA LEU A 80 -12.74 4.66 -9.38
C LEU A 80 -12.21 3.40 -10.09
N ILE A 81 -11.13 3.55 -10.86
CA ILE A 81 -10.46 2.41 -11.50
C ILE A 81 -9.75 1.56 -10.44
N LEU A 82 -9.01 2.20 -9.54
CA LEU A 82 -8.28 1.52 -8.47
C LEU A 82 -9.22 0.72 -7.55
N ALA A 83 -10.41 1.25 -7.23
CA ALA A 83 -11.42 0.50 -6.47
C ALA A 83 -11.80 -0.81 -7.14
N LYS A 84 -11.98 -0.77 -8.47
CA LYS A 84 -12.31 -1.95 -9.28
C LYS A 84 -11.16 -2.95 -9.30
N GLU A 85 -9.93 -2.50 -9.55
CA GLU A 85 -8.73 -3.35 -9.59
C GLU A 85 -8.55 -4.09 -8.26
N VAL A 86 -8.60 -3.37 -7.14
CA VAL A 86 -8.48 -3.94 -5.80
C VAL A 86 -9.61 -4.94 -5.50
N SER A 87 -10.86 -4.59 -5.79
CA SER A 87 -12.01 -5.48 -5.55
C SER A 87 -11.90 -6.79 -6.32
N VAL A 88 -11.53 -6.71 -7.59
CA VAL A 88 -11.41 -7.89 -8.47
C VAL A 88 -10.21 -8.75 -8.08
N LEU A 89 -9.07 -8.11 -7.73
CA LEU A 89 -7.90 -8.83 -7.24
C LEU A 89 -8.18 -9.55 -5.91
N ASP A 90 -8.88 -8.89 -4.99
CA ASP A 90 -9.27 -9.48 -3.71
C ASP A 90 -10.21 -10.67 -3.92
N LEU A 91 -11.21 -10.53 -4.81
CA LEU A 91 -12.12 -11.62 -5.17
C LEU A 91 -11.37 -12.82 -5.75
N HIS A 92 -10.54 -12.61 -6.77
CA HIS A 92 -9.84 -13.70 -7.44
C HIS A 92 -8.71 -14.31 -6.61
N SER A 93 -8.14 -13.55 -5.69
CA SER A 93 -7.19 -14.07 -4.70
C SER A 93 -7.87 -14.73 -3.49
N GLN A 94 -9.22 -14.74 -3.43
CA GLN A 94 -9.99 -15.29 -2.31
C GLN A 94 -9.65 -14.61 -0.96
N GLY A 95 -9.56 -13.27 -0.96
CA GLY A 95 -9.33 -12.49 0.25
C GLY A 95 -7.88 -12.50 0.75
N ARG A 96 -6.91 -12.72 -0.14
CA ARG A 96 -5.47 -12.71 0.21
C ARG A 96 -4.79 -11.37 -0.05
N PHE A 97 -5.51 -10.37 -0.56
CA PHE A 97 -4.92 -9.09 -0.93
C PHE A 97 -4.74 -8.17 0.27
N ILE A 98 -3.59 -7.50 0.33
CA ILE A 98 -3.25 -6.44 1.29
C ILE A 98 -2.94 -5.17 0.50
N PHE A 99 -3.66 -4.11 0.80
CA PHE A 99 -3.53 -2.84 0.10
C PHE A 99 -2.52 -1.93 0.81
N GLY A 100 -1.25 -2.04 0.45
CA GLY A 100 -0.21 -1.12 0.90
C GLY A 100 -0.25 0.18 0.09
N VAL A 101 -0.36 1.32 0.77
CA VAL A 101 -0.57 2.63 0.16
C VAL A 101 0.50 3.65 0.56
N GLY A 102 0.82 4.56 -0.34
CA GLY A 102 1.69 5.68 -0.08
C GLY A 102 1.38 6.88 -0.98
N ALA A 103 2.01 8.00 -0.64
CA ALA A 103 1.75 9.27 -1.31
C ALA A 103 2.78 9.62 -2.40
N GLY A 104 3.77 8.76 -2.64
CA GLY A 104 4.87 9.05 -3.55
C GLY A 104 5.95 9.96 -2.95
N TRP A 105 7.14 9.87 -3.49
CA TRP A 105 8.31 10.68 -3.09
C TRP A 105 8.89 11.47 -4.27
N ASN A 106 8.66 11.03 -5.50
CA ASN A 106 9.14 11.70 -6.70
C ASN A 106 8.11 12.74 -7.16
N ARG A 107 8.49 14.02 -7.05
CA ARG A 107 7.61 15.14 -7.39
C ARG A 107 7.24 15.14 -8.87
N GLU A 108 8.21 14.89 -9.71
CA GLU A 108 8.04 14.92 -11.16
C GLU A 108 7.10 13.81 -11.62
N GLU A 109 7.28 12.60 -11.12
CA GLU A 109 6.39 11.45 -11.39
C GLU A 109 4.96 11.77 -10.95
N THR A 110 4.78 12.14 -9.68
CA THR A 110 3.46 12.46 -9.13
C THR A 110 2.76 13.57 -9.93
N THR A 111 3.51 14.62 -10.34
CA THR A 111 2.94 15.72 -11.11
C THR A 111 2.54 15.28 -12.52
N MET A 112 3.36 14.50 -13.20
CA MET A 112 3.04 13.96 -14.53
C MET A 112 1.82 13.06 -14.51
N MET A 113 1.61 12.31 -13.42
CA MET A 113 0.46 11.45 -13.24
C MET A 113 -0.80 12.19 -12.74
N GLY A 114 -0.73 13.54 -12.61
CA GLY A 114 -1.87 14.38 -12.22
C GLY A 114 -2.08 14.51 -10.71
N GLY A 115 -1.13 14.05 -9.90
CA GLY A 115 -1.17 14.20 -8.45
C GLY A 115 -0.72 15.60 -7.98
N ASP A 116 -1.25 16.03 -6.84
CA ASP A 116 -0.84 17.24 -6.12
C ASP A 116 0.26 16.86 -5.11
N PHE A 117 1.52 16.97 -5.53
CA PHE A 117 2.65 16.55 -4.68
C PHE A 117 2.70 17.26 -3.33
N ASP A 118 2.38 18.55 -3.27
CA ASP A 118 2.46 19.32 -2.03
C ASP A 118 1.36 18.93 -1.03
N HIS A 119 0.22 18.48 -1.52
CA HIS A 119 -0.90 18.01 -0.70
C HIS A 119 -1.15 16.50 -0.85
N ARG A 120 -0.19 15.74 -1.38
CA ARG A 120 -0.34 14.32 -1.72
C ARG A 120 -0.90 13.44 -0.60
N TRP A 121 -0.59 13.75 0.65
CA TRP A 121 -1.17 13.00 1.78
C TRP A 121 -2.65 13.30 2.03
N THR A 122 -3.10 14.51 1.72
CA THR A 122 -4.54 14.85 1.75
C THR A 122 -5.25 14.14 0.61
N GLN A 123 -4.66 14.18 -0.58
CA GLN A 123 -5.17 13.47 -1.75
C GLN A 123 -5.22 11.95 -1.51
N THR A 124 -4.16 11.34 -0.95
CA THR A 124 -4.14 9.92 -0.58
C THR A 124 -5.25 9.57 0.40
N ARG A 125 -5.44 10.39 1.45
CA ARG A 125 -6.51 10.17 2.43
C ARG A 125 -7.89 10.18 1.77
N GLU A 126 -8.20 11.21 0.99
CA GLU A 126 -9.50 11.32 0.31
C GLU A 126 -9.73 10.15 -0.66
N ALA A 127 -8.69 9.74 -1.41
CA ALA A 127 -8.78 8.56 -2.27
C ALA A 127 -9.11 7.30 -1.46
N VAL A 128 -8.42 7.05 -0.34
CA VAL A 128 -8.68 5.87 0.50
C VAL A 128 -10.08 5.93 1.12
N GLU A 129 -10.54 7.10 1.56
CA GLU A 129 -11.92 7.29 2.04
C GLU A 129 -12.93 6.96 0.93
N ALA A 130 -12.74 7.47 -0.29
CA ALA A 130 -13.57 7.17 -1.46
C ALA A 130 -13.54 5.68 -1.83
N LEU A 131 -12.37 5.04 -1.78
CA LEU A 131 -12.22 3.60 -2.00
C LEU A 131 -13.04 2.78 -0.99
N LYS A 132 -12.99 3.15 0.29
CA LYS A 132 -13.78 2.48 1.34
C LYS A 132 -15.27 2.61 1.10
N GLU A 133 -15.75 3.78 0.66
CA GLU A 133 -17.16 3.94 0.22
C GLU A 133 -17.51 2.98 -0.92
N LEU A 134 -16.68 2.97 -1.98
CA LEU A 134 -16.87 2.11 -3.16
C LEU A 134 -16.85 0.61 -2.83
N TRP A 135 -16.09 0.18 -1.83
CA TRP A 135 -16.00 -1.23 -1.43
C TRP A 135 -17.11 -1.68 -0.50
N THR A 136 -17.69 -0.77 0.28
CA THR A 136 -18.62 -1.12 1.36
C THR A 136 -20.08 -0.80 1.07
N LYS A 137 -20.38 0.23 0.28
CA LYS A 137 -21.74 0.67 -0.05
C LYS A 137 -22.19 0.13 -1.40
N ASP A 138 -23.48 -0.24 -1.52
CA ASP A 138 -24.07 -0.65 -2.80
C ASP A 138 -24.08 0.52 -3.78
N GLU A 139 -24.62 1.64 -3.38
CA GLU A 139 -24.53 2.92 -4.08
C GLU A 139 -23.56 3.80 -3.32
N ALA A 140 -22.38 4.04 -3.89
CA ALA A 140 -21.30 4.79 -3.28
C ALA A 140 -21.19 6.17 -3.91
N GLU A 141 -21.06 7.19 -3.09
CA GLU A 141 -20.76 8.57 -3.50
C GLU A 141 -19.64 9.13 -2.63
N TYR A 142 -18.92 10.11 -3.13
CA TYR A 142 -17.88 10.80 -2.35
C TYR A 142 -17.80 12.27 -2.78
N HIS A 143 -17.72 13.18 -1.80
CA HIS A 143 -17.64 14.62 -2.01
C HIS A 143 -16.48 15.21 -1.22
N GLY A 144 -15.30 15.24 -1.86
CA GLY A 144 -14.06 15.77 -1.32
C GLY A 144 -13.49 16.91 -2.17
N ARG A 145 -12.31 17.36 -1.79
CA ARG A 145 -11.58 18.38 -2.54
C ARG A 145 -10.96 17.84 -3.83
N TYR A 146 -10.42 16.63 -3.78
CA TYR A 146 -9.69 15.99 -4.87
C TYR A 146 -10.56 15.03 -5.68
N TYR A 147 -11.55 14.44 -5.03
CA TYR A 147 -12.42 13.46 -5.64
C TYR A 147 -13.87 13.80 -5.33
N ASP A 148 -14.69 13.89 -6.38
CA ASP A 148 -16.10 14.21 -6.29
C ASP A 148 -16.84 13.38 -7.34
N PHE A 149 -17.78 12.54 -6.90
CA PHE A 149 -18.60 11.73 -7.79
C PHE A 149 -19.97 11.42 -7.16
N PRO A 150 -21.03 11.42 -7.99
CA PRO A 150 -22.38 11.09 -7.56
C PRO A 150 -22.51 9.59 -7.23
N PRO A 151 -23.66 9.11 -6.73
CA PRO A 151 -23.90 7.69 -6.49
C PRO A 151 -23.57 6.83 -7.70
N VAL A 152 -22.70 5.84 -7.49
CA VAL A 152 -22.22 4.88 -8.50
C VAL A 152 -22.21 3.46 -7.96
N TYR A 153 -22.36 2.48 -8.85
CA TYR A 153 -22.12 1.07 -8.53
C TYR A 153 -20.69 0.68 -8.78
N CYS A 154 -20.04 0.07 -7.79
CA CYS A 154 -18.71 -0.53 -7.91
C CYS A 154 -18.79 -2.01 -7.51
N ASN A 155 -19.08 -2.88 -8.47
CA ASN A 155 -19.16 -4.33 -8.30
C ASN A 155 -18.16 -5.08 -9.20
N PRO A 156 -17.65 -6.28 -8.80
CA PRO A 156 -17.94 -6.96 -7.54
C PRO A 156 -17.35 -6.24 -6.32
N LYS A 157 -17.90 -6.50 -5.13
CA LYS A 157 -17.30 -6.04 -3.88
C LYS A 157 -16.15 -6.96 -3.47
N PRO A 158 -15.16 -6.48 -2.69
CA PRO A 158 -14.14 -7.33 -2.10
C PRO A 158 -14.73 -8.47 -1.27
N VAL A 159 -14.02 -9.59 -1.21
CA VAL A 159 -14.36 -10.73 -0.34
C VAL A 159 -14.10 -10.39 1.11
N GLN A 160 -12.98 -9.75 1.39
CA GLN A 160 -12.62 -9.30 2.74
C GLN A 160 -13.60 -8.24 3.25
N LYS A 161 -13.96 -8.32 4.52
CA LYS A 161 -14.92 -7.41 5.16
C LYS A 161 -14.26 -6.67 6.33
N PRO A 162 -14.50 -5.37 6.44
CA PRO A 162 -15.32 -4.53 5.56
C PRO A 162 -14.68 -4.29 4.18
N HIS A 163 -13.37 -4.41 4.05
CA HIS A 163 -12.57 -4.24 2.83
C HIS A 163 -11.17 -4.86 3.03
N PRO A 164 -10.34 -5.01 2.00
CA PRO A 164 -8.94 -5.40 2.14
C PRO A 164 -8.19 -4.46 3.09
N PRO A 165 -7.31 -4.96 3.98
CA PRO A 165 -6.60 -4.12 4.94
C PRO A 165 -5.72 -3.08 4.22
N VAL A 166 -5.83 -1.82 4.66
CA VAL A 166 -5.11 -0.66 4.13
C VAL A 166 -3.91 -0.36 5.02
N LEU A 167 -2.70 -0.65 4.55
CA LEU A 167 -1.45 -0.38 5.27
C LEU A 167 -0.77 0.87 4.72
N LEU A 168 -0.49 1.84 5.59
CA LEU A 168 0.17 3.09 5.20
C LEU A 168 1.68 2.94 5.22
N GLY A 169 2.30 3.18 4.07
CA GLY A 169 3.74 3.12 3.89
C GLY A 169 4.49 4.37 4.36
N GLY A 170 5.73 4.15 4.79
CA GLY A 170 6.69 5.21 5.06
C GLY A 170 6.90 5.55 6.54
N ASN A 171 7.90 6.44 6.77
CA ASN A 171 8.40 6.83 8.10
C ASN A 171 8.20 8.33 8.37
N ALA A 172 7.23 8.98 7.71
CA ALA A 172 6.95 10.39 7.92
C ALA A 172 6.53 10.68 9.37
N LYS A 173 6.90 11.84 9.91
CA LYS A 173 6.65 12.25 11.31
C LYS A 173 5.22 11.98 11.81
N ASN A 174 4.22 12.14 10.93
CA ASN A 174 2.80 12.00 11.29
C ASN A 174 2.19 10.67 10.78
N VAL A 175 3.01 9.67 10.42
CA VAL A 175 2.48 8.45 9.81
C VAL A 175 1.61 7.66 10.79
N LEU A 176 2.02 7.52 12.04
CA LEU A 176 1.27 6.77 13.04
C LEU A 176 -0.11 7.39 13.33
N GLN A 177 -0.20 8.74 13.39
CA GLN A 177 -1.48 9.44 13.53
C GLN A 177 -2.40 9.20 12.32
N ARG A 178 -1.84 9.15 11.10
CA ARG A 178 -2.60 8.81 9.89
C ARG A 178 -3.09 7.37 9.92
N VAL A 179 -2.21 6.43 10.29
CA VAL A 179 -2.55 5.01 10.43
C VAL A 179 -3.72 4.84 11.40
N ALA A 180 -3.61 5.40 12.61
CA ALA A 180 -4.66 5.31 13.63
C ALA A 180 -5.98 5.97 13.19
N ARG A 181 -5.93 7.00 12.32
CA ARG A 181 -7.11 7.74 11.88
C ARG A 181 -7.88 7.05 10.76
N TRP A 182 -7.20 6.51 9.75
CA TRP A 182 -7.86 5.99 8.54
C TRP A 182 -7.22 4.74 7.93
N GLY A 183 -6.12 4.22 8.50
CA GLY A 183 -5.48 2.98 8.09
C GLY A 183 -5.89 1.78 8.93
N ASP A 184 -5.45 0.60 8.49
CA ASP A 184 -5.61 -0.68 9.19
C ASP A 184 -4.26 -1.24 9.62
N GLY A 185 -3.18 -0.56 9.25
CA GLY A 185 -1.83 -0.91 9.65
C GLY A 185 -0.76 0.03 9.11
N TRP A 186 0.45 -0.20 9.58
CA TRP A 186 1.63 0.56 9.22
C TRP A 186 2.65 -0.31 8.49
N LEU A 187 3.21 0.23 7.41
CA LEU A 187 4.25 -0.39 6.60
C LEU A 187 5.55 0.46 6.66
N PRO A 188 6.30 0.40 7.78
CA PRO A 188 7.55 1.13 7.91
C PRO A 188 8.63 0.62 6.96
N ASN A 189 9.47 1.53 6.48
CA ASN A 189 10.65 1.18 5.72
C ASN A 189 11.88 1.12 6.65
N ARG A 190 12.58 -0.03 6.67
CA ARG A 190 13.85 -0.24 7.39
C ARG A 190 13.80 0.08 8.90
N ALA A 191 12.67 -0.16 9.55
CA ALA A 191 12.55 0.04 10.97
C ALA A 191 13.28 -1.06 11.77
N THR A 192 13.98 -0.65 12.83
CA THR A 192 14.61 -1.58 13.78
C THR A 192 13.59 -2.18 14.75
N PRO A 193 13.87 -3.33 15.39
CA PRO A 193 12.96 -3.90 16.39
C PRO A 193 12.58 -2.93 17.52
N GLY A 194 13.54 -2.14 18.01
CA GLY A 194 13.26 -1.12 19.05
C GLY A 194 12.33 -0.02 18.57
N GLN A 195 12.49 0.45 17.32
CA GLN A 195 11.58 1.43 16.72
C GLN A 195 10.17 0.85 16.53
N ILE A 196 10.06 -0.42 16.21
CA ILE A 196 8.75 -1.09 16.08
C ILE A 196 8.07 -1.19 17.44
N GLU A 197 8.81 -1.59 18.50
CA GLU A 197 8.26 -1.68 19.85
C GLU A 197 7.77 -0.32 20.37
N GLU A 198 8.54 0.75 20.16
CA GLU A 198 8.13 2.11 20.52
C GLU A 198 6.89 2.56 19.73
N SER A 199 6.90 2.33 18.41
CA SER A 199 5.78 2.69 17.54
C SER A 199 4.51 1.90 17.87
N ARG A 200 4.63 0.64 18.31
CA ARG A 200 3.49 -0.17 18.78
C ARG A 200 2.82 0.49 19.97
N LYS A 201 3.57 0.92 20.99
CA LYS A 201 3.03 1.60 22.16
C LYS A 201 2.31 2.91 21.80
N ILE A 202 2.88 3.67 20.83
CA ILE A 202 2.25 4.90 20.34
C ILE A 202 0.94 4.57 19.60
N LEU A 203 0.94 3.54 18.74
CA LEU A 203 -0.26 3.13 18.02
C LEU A 203 -1.36 2.68 18.97
N GLU A 204 -1.06 1.85 19.96
CA GLU A 204 -2.02 1.38 20.97
C GLU A 204 -2.66 2.55 21.75
N ALA A 205 -1.88 3.57 22.11
CA ALA A 205 -2.42 4.78 22.73
C ALA A 205 -3.36 5.54 21.78
N LEU A 206 -2.95 5.70 20.51
CA LEU A 206 -3.77 6.35 19.49
C LEU A 206 -5.04 5.57 19.13
N GLU A 207 -5.00 4.24 19.18
CA GLU A 207 -6.16 3.37 19.02
C GLU A 207 -7.16 3.59 20.15
N ALA A 208 -6.69 3.55 21.40
CA ALA A 208 -7.52 3.79 22.58
C ALA A 208 -8.19 5.18 22.55
N GLU A 209 -7.45 6.24 22.20
CA GLU A 209 -8.00 7.60 22.03
C GLU A 209 -9.12 7.67 21.00
N ARG A 210 -9.17 6.76 20.03
CA ARG A 210 -10.16 6.70 18.93
C ARG A 210 -11.23 5.63 19.12
N GLY A 211 -11.23 4.98 20.28
CA GLY A 211 -12.19 3.90 20.56
C GLY A 211 -11.95 2.63 19.72
N ARG A 212 -10.72 2.42 19.24
CA ARG A 212 -10.29 1.17 18.60
C ARG A 212 -9.69 0.24 19.65
N ASP A 213 -9.76 -1.04 19.41
CA ASP A 213 -9.11 -2.04 20.29
C ASP A 213 -7.57 -1.89 20.17
N PRO A 214 -6.85 -1.66 21.29
CA PRO A 214 -5.40 -1.56 21.26
C PRO A 214 -4.74 -2.82 20.69
N GLY A 215 -3.78 -2.63 19.80
CA GLY A 215 -3.12 -3.73 19.09
C GLY A 215 -3.86 -4.27 17.86
N SER A 216 -5.00 -3.67 17.49
CA SER A 216 -5.76 -4.05 16.28
C SER A 216 -5.04 -3.67 14.98
N LEU A 217 -4.18 -2.63 15.02
CA LEU A 217 -3.42 -2.18 13.86
C LEU A 217 -2.23 -3.09 13.56
N THR A 218 -2.14 -3.57 12.33
CA THR A 218 -1.03 -4.41 11.86
C THR A 218 0.23 -3.58 11.64
N ILE A 219 1.41 -4.15 11.94
CA ILE A 219 2.70 -3.58 11.51
C ILE A 219 3.41 -4.60 10.63
N SER A 220 3.73 -4.23 9.39
CA SER A 220 4.50 -5.05 8.45
C SER A 220 5.75 -4.28 8.03
N VAL A 221 6.93 -4.77 8.40
CA VAL A 221 8.19 -4.07 8.11
C VAL A 221 8.59 -4.29 6.66
N PHE A 222 8.83 -3.20 5.94
CA PHE A 222 9.30 -3.20 4.57
C PHE A 222 10.78 -2.81 4.50
N GLY A 223 11.57 -3.59 3.76
CA GLY A 223 12.98 -3.32 3.52
C GLY A 223 13.91 -4.36 4.13
N GLN A 224 15.18 -4.27 3.74
CA GLN A 224 16.23 -5.17 4.25
C GLN A 224 16.76 -4.68 5.60
N SER A 225 17.05 -5.62 6.51
CA SER A 225 17.88 -5.33 7.66
C SER A 225 19.25 -4.83 7.19
N PRO A 226 19.83 -3.80 7.82
CA PRO A 226 21.22 -3.41 7.55
C PRO A 226 22.22 -4.51 7.94
N ASP A 227 21.83 -5.46 8.79
CA ASP A 227 22.63 -6.61 9.18
C ASP A 227 22.29 -7.82 8.30
N THR A 228 23.03 -8.00 7.22
CA THR A 228 22.90 -9.14 6.30
C THR A 228 23.49 -10.43 6.87
N SER A 229 24.11 -10.41 8.05
CA SER A 229 24.74 -11.59 8.69
C SER A 229 23.73 -12.48 9.43
N ARG A 230 22.51 -12.01 9.64
CA ARG A 230 21.43 -12.77 10.30
C ARG A 230 20.19 -12.85 9.42
N PRO A 231 19.64 -14.05 9.20
CA PRO A 231 18.32 -14.16 8.63
C PRO A 231 17.33 -13.51 9.59
N VAL A 232 16.60 -12.50 9.10
CA VAL A 232 15.60 -11.80 9.90
C VAL A 232 14.30 -12.56 9.77
N SER A 233 13.94 -13.33 10.80
CA SER A 233 12.57 -13.80 10.97
C SER A 233 11.79 -12.70 11.70
N TYR A 234 10.93 -12.02 11.00
CA TYR A 234 9.90 -11.18 11.61
C TYR A 234 8.65 -12.02 11.77
N THR A 235 8.39 -12.48 12.95
CA THR A 235 7.09 -13.04 13.39
C THR A 235 6.28 -11.93 14.03
#